data_905867a74b62fe20d2a4f6ce489995bb
#
_entry.id   905867a74b62fe20d2a4f6ce489995bb
#
_cell.length_a   1.000
_cell.length_b   1.000
_cell.length_c   1.000
_cell.angle_alpha   90.00
_cell.angle_beta   90.00
_cell.angle_gamma   90.00
#
_symmetry.space_group_name_H-M   'P 1'
#
loop_
_entity.id
_entity.type
_entity.pdbx_description
1 polymer ?
#
loop_
_entity_poly.entity_id
_entity_poly.type
_entity_poly.pdbx_seq_one_letter_code
_entity_poly.pdbx_strand_id
1 'polypeptide(L)'
;MAEVLAADGCEVSFAGARGRTEADLVPEAGYRIELLDLSGIDRRNPAKAARALFLAAQALPEAGRLLDRTKPSVVVGGGGFVAGPVGLAAARRGIPLVLTEADRRLGLANRLLRRRAAALCLAFPIEGIEGRGVEVTGRPVER
;
A
#
# COMPACT_ATOMS: atom_id res chain seq x y z
N MET A 1 7.81 4.37 -10.73
CA MET A 1 7.63 5.24 -9.54
C MET A 1 8.83 5.13 -8.60
N ALA A 2 9.17 3.95 -8.10
CA ALA A 2 10.34 3.77 -7.22
C ALA A 2 11.65 4.29 -7.84
N GLU A 3 11.91 3.98 -9.10
CA GLU A 3 13.09 4.45 -9.84
C GLU A 3 13.16 5.98 -9.92
N VAL A 4 12.02 6.65 -10.16
CA VAL A 4 11.97 8.11 -10.22
C VAL A 4 12.28 8.72 -8.85
N LEU A 5 11.67 8.18 -7.79
CA LEU A 5 11.96 8.64 -6.42
C LEU A 5 13.42 8.40 -6.02
N ALA A 6 13.98 7.25 -6.41
CA ALA A 6 15.39 6.95 -6.15
C ALA A 6 16.32 7.88 -6.93
N ALA A 7 15.99 8.20 -8.19
CA ALA A 7 16.74 9.15 -9.01
C ALA A 7 16.70 10.58 -8.43
N ASP A 8 15.60 10.94 -7.75
CA ASP A 8 15.43 12.19 -7.01
C ASP A 8 16.10 12.18 -5.61
N GLY A 9 16.88 11.12 -5.30
CA GLY A 9 17.63 11.01 -4.05
C GLY A 9 16.84 10.48 -2.86
N CYS A 10 15.64 9.94 -3.07
CA CYS A 10 14.87 9.32 -1.99
C CYS A 10 15.40 7.90 -1.71
N GLU A 11 15.53 7.54 -0.44
CA GLU A 11 15.71 6.14 -0.03
C GLU A 11 14.36 5.41 -0.16
N VAL A 12 14.29 4.42 -1.05
CA VAL A 12 13.08 3.65 -1.32
C VAL A 12 13.22 2.25 -0.77
N SER A 13 12.24 1.81 0.01
CA SER A 13 12.10 0.43 0.47
C SER A 13 10.65 -0.04 0.31
N PHE A 14 10.46 -1.34 0.24
CA PHE A 14 9.17 -1.95 0.02
C PHE A 14 8.70 -2.73 1.24
N ALA A 15 7.38 -2.80 1.40
CA ALA A 15 6.72 -3.75 2.29
C ALA A 15 5.92 -4.73 1.44
N GLY A 16 6.17 -6.01 1.62
CA GLY A 16 5.53 -7.09 0.86
C GLY A 16 5.02 -8.21 1.76
N ALA A 17 4.36 -9.19 1.16
CA ALA A 17 3.92 -10.39 1.86
C ALA A 17 4.87 -11.55 1.59
N ARG A 18 5.19 -12.32 2.64
CA ARG A 18 6.00 -13.53 2.52
C ARG A 18 5.34 -14.54 1.56
N GLY A 19 6.16 -15.15 0.69
CA GLY A 19 5.69 -16.14 -0.28
C GLY A 19 4.85 -15.57 -1.43
N ARG A 20 5.00 -14.29 -1.72
CA ARG A 20 4.41 -13.61 -2.87
C ARG A 20 5.48 -13.17 -3.86
N THR A 21 5.08 -12.93 -5.10
CA THR A 21 5.98 -12.58 -6.22
C THR A 21 6.85 -11.35 -5.93
N GLU A 22 6.33 -10.40 -5.17
CA GLU A 22 7.09 -9.20 -4.76
C GLU A 22 8.31 -9.54 -3.89
N ALA A 23 8.28 -10.67 -3.17
CA ALA A 23 9.40 -11.10 -2.33
C ALA A 23 10.67 -11.42 -3.15
N ASP A 24 10.49 -11.83 -4.40
CA ASP A 24 11.58 -12.16 -5.32
C ASP A 24 11.90 -10.96 -6.24
N LEU A 25 10.89 -10.36 -6.87
CA LEU A 25 11.06 -9.30 -7.86
C LEU A 25 11.66 -8.01 -7.29
N VAL A 26 11.33 -7.64 -6.06
CA VAL A 26 11.82 -6.38 -5.48
C VAL A 26 13.32 -6.43 -5.20
N PRO A 27 13.90 -7.51 -4.61
CA PRO A 27 15.34 -7.66 -4.49
C PRO A 27 16.06 -7.77 -5.84
N GLU A 28 15.48 -8.45 -6.83
CA GLU A 28 16.01 -8.53 -8.19
C GLU A 28 16.13 -7.15 -8.84
N ALA A 29 15.18 -6.25 -8.54
CA ALA A 29 15.21 -4.84 -8.97
C ALA A 29 16.16 -3.95 -8.13
N GLY A 30 16.90 -4.52 -7.17
CA GLY A 30 17.87 -3.80 -6.35
C GLY A 30 17.31 -3.04 -5.15
N TYR A 31 16.04 -3.27 -4.78
CA TYR A 31 15.41 -2.59 -3.64
C TYR A 31 15.33 -3.47 -2.40
N ARG A 32 15.35 -2.83 -1.23
CA ARG A 32 15.08 -3.49 0.04
C ARG A 32 13.59 -3.79 0.18
N ILE A 33 13.25 -4.96 0.69
CA ILE A 33 11.88 -5.35 1.00
C ILE A 33 11.80 -5.88 2.43
N GLU A 34 10.80 -5.43 3.16
CA GLU A 34 10.41 -5.96 4.47
C GLU A 34 9.17 -6.86 4.28
N LEU A 35 9.30 -8.12 4.64
CA LEU A 35 8.25 -9.12 4.42
C LEU A 35 7.40 -9.32 5.68
N LEU A 36 6.11 -9.07 5.54
CA LEU A 36 5.08 -9.33 6.55
C LEU A 36 4.53 -10.75 6.39
N ASP A 37 4.27 -11.42 7.51
CA ASP A 37 3.58 -12.70 7.50
C ASP A 37 2.07 -12.49 7.40
N LEU A 38 1.56 -12.54 6.19
CA LEU A 38 0.14 -12.42 5.84
C LEU A 38 -0.42 -13.77 5.35
N SER A 39 0.13 -14.87 5.83
CA SER A 39 -0.30 -16.22 5.44
C SER A 39 -1.78 -16.48 5.78
N GLY A 40 -2.49 -17.10 4.86
CA GLY A 40 -3.87 -17.54 5.06
C GLY A 40 -4.98 -16.70 4.42
N ILE A 41 -4.65 -15.69 3.60
CA ILE A 41 -5.65 -14.88 2.89
C ILE A 41 -5.88 -15.42 1.48
N ASP A 42 -6.97 -16.19 1.29
CA ASP A 42 -7.43 -16.62 -0.05
C ASP A 42 -8.54 -15.71 -0.57
N ARG A 43 -8.37 -15.22 -1.81
CA ARG A 43 -9.19 -14.17 -2.44
C ARG A 43 -10.56 -14.60 -2.99
N ARG A 44 -10.89 -15.90 -3.00
CA ARG A 44 -11.99 -16.44 -3.82
C ARG A 44 -13.37 -16.55 -3.14
N ASN A 45 -13.55 -16.10 -1.88
CA ASN A 45 -14.81 -16.28 -1.17
C ASN A 45 -15.24 -15.03 -0.37
N PRO A 46 -16.46 -14.48 -0.54
CA PRO A 46 -16.94 -13.26 0.13
C PRO A 46 -17.07 -13.39 1.67
N ALA A 47 -17.31 -14.58 2.20
CA ALA A 47 -17.21 -14.84 3.66
C ALA A 47 -15.77 -14.59 4.20
N LYS A 48 -14.80 -14.44 3.28
CA LYS A 48 -13.39 -14.17 3.57
C LYS A 48 -13.06 -12.67 3.71
N ALA A 49 -13.96 -11.75 3.38
CA ALA A 49 -13.70 -10.32 3.60
C ALA A 49 -13.59 -9.99 5.10
N ALA A 50 -14.43 -10.59 5.94
CA ALA A 50 -14.33 -10.48 7.39
C ALA A 50 -13.04 -11.12 7.92
N ARG A 51 -12.66 -12.29 7.38
CA ARG A 51 -11.39 -12.95 7.71
C ARG A 51 -10.19 -12.15 7.24
N ALA A 52 -10.24 -11.54 6.04
CA ALA A 52 -9.19 -10.66 5.54
C ALA A 52 -8.99 -9.43 6.43
N LEU A 53 -10.08 -8.86 6.95
CA LEU A 53 -10.03 -7.74 7.89
C LEU A 53 -9.42 -8.16 9.24
N PHE A 54 -9.77 -9.35 9.73
CA PHE A 54 -9.20 -9.93 10.95
C PHE A 54 -7.69 -10.18 10.80
N LEU A 55 -7.27 -10.79 9.70
CA LEU A 55 -5.84 -11.04 9.41
C LEU A 55 -5.06 -9.74 9.20
N ALA A 56 -5.67 -8.75 8.55
CA ALA A 56 -5.08 -7.41 8.44
C ALA A 56 -4.92 -6.75 9.82
N ALA A 57 -5.86 -6.97 10.74
CA ALA A 57 -5.76 -6.49 12.12
C ALA A 57 -4.64 -7.19 12.90
N GLN A 58 -4.44 -8.49 12.68
CA GLN A 58 -3.32 -9.24 13.27
C GLN A 58 -1.95 -8.80 12.74
N ALA A 59 -1.86 -8.39 11.46
CA ALA A 59 -0.64 -7.86 10.87
C ALA A 59 -0.28 -6.43 11.33
N LEU A 60 -1.21 -5.74 11.98
CA LEU A 60 -1.02 -4.35 12.39
C LEU A 60 0.15 -4.11 13.35
N PRO A 61 0.40 -4.95 14.38
CA PRO A 61 1.58 -4.81 15.24
C PRO A 61 2.89 -5.01 14.48
N GLU A 62 2.92 -5.94 13.53
CA GLU A 62 4.11 -6.19 12.69
C GLU A 62 4.36 -5.03 11.73
N ALA A 63 3.32 -4.54 11.04
CA ALA A 63 3.37 -3.34 10.23
C ALA A 63 3.84 -2.12 11.05
N GLY A 64 3.38 -2.01 12.29
CA GLY A 64 3.82 -0.98 13.21
C GLY A 64 5.31 -1.05 13.51
N ARG A 65 5.81 -2.22 13.89
CA ARG A 65 7.25 -2.44 14.14
C ARG A 65 8.11 -2.18 12.91
N LEU A 66 7.61 -2.54 11.72
CA LEU A 66 8.25 -2.22 10.45
C LEU A 66 8.44 -0.71 10.30
N LEU A 67 7.38 0.08 10.47
CA LEU A 67 7.44 1.54 10.37
C LEU A 67 8.33 2.17 11.45
N ASP A 68 8.35 1.61 12.66
CA ASP A 68 9.20 2.08 13.75
C ASP A 68 10.69 1.85 13.46
N ARG A 69 11.04 0.77 12.74
CA ARG A 69 12.42 0.48 12.29
C ARG A 69 12.83 1.33 11.09
N THR A 70 11.96 1.44 10.08
CA THR A 70 12.30 2.11 8.82
C THR A 70 12.12 3.62 8.87
N LYS A 71 11.27 4.13 9.78
CA LYS A 71 10.97 5.55 9.98
C LYS A 71 10.74 6.33 8.68
N PRO A 72 9.85 5.86 7.79
CA PRO A 72 9.67 6.51 6.51
C PRO A 72 9.05 7.91 6.67
N SER A 73 9.46 8.85 5.84
CA SER A 73 8.87 10.19 5.75
C SER A 73 7.50 10.17 5.10
N VAL A 74 7.24 9.17 4.25
CA VAL A 74 5.96 8.96 3.56
C VAL A 74 5.76 7.48 3.29
N VAL A 75 4.52 7.03 3.33
CA VAL A 75 4.12 5.68 2.93
C VAL A 75 3.26 5.76 1.67
N VAL A 76 3.63 5.00 0.64
CA VAL A 76 2.84 4.87 -0.59
C VAL A 76 2.17 3.51 -0.62
N GLY A 77 0.84 3.50 -0.65
CA GLY A 77 0.02 2.29 -0.71
C GLY A 77 -0.48 2.01 -2.12
N GLY A 78 -0.01 0.94 -2.74
CA GLY A 78 -0.44 0.48 -4.08
C GLY A 78 -1.69 -0.41 -4.09
N GLY A 79 -2.44 -0.46 -2.98
CA GLY A 79 -3.55 -1.40 -2.81
C GLY A 79 -3.10 -2.80 -2.36
N GLY A 80 -4.02 -3.75 -2.37
CA GLY A 80 -3.74 -5.12 -1.94
C GLY A 80 -3.73 -5.32 -0.41
N PHE A 81 -3.27 -6.50 0.03
CA PHE A 81 -3.35 -6.91 1.43
C PHE A 81 -2.35 -6.20 2.34
N VAL A 82 -1.15 -5.95 1.84
CA VAL A 82 -0.07 -5.29 2.60
C VAL A 82 -0.40 -3.82 2.84
N ALA A 83 -0.97 -3.15 1.84
CA ALA A 83 -1.32 -1.73 1.93
C ALA A 83 -2.33 -1.41 3.05
N GLY A 84 -3.23 -2.35 3.36
CA GLY A 84 -4.20 -2.19 4.45
C GLY A 84 -3.55 -1.99 5.81
N PRO A 85 -2.86 -2.99 6.36
CA PRO A 85 -2.22 -2.90 7.68
C PRO A 85 -1.10 -1.85 7.73
N VAL A 86 -0.25 -1.76 6.71
CA VAL A 86 0.85 -0.77 6.67
C VAL A 86 0.30 0.65 6.60
N GLY A 87 -0.68 0.92 5.72
CA GLY A 87 -1.30 2.22 5.60
C GLY A 87 -2.05 2.64 6.88
N LEU A 88 -2.73 1.70 7.55
CA LEU A 88 -3.38 1.98 8.83
C LEU A 88 -2.37 2.25 9.95
N ALA A 89 -1.29 1.50 9.97
CA ALA A 89 -0.19 1.73 10.93
C ALA A 89 0.48 3.08 10.71
N ALA A 90 0.69 3.49 9.46
CA ALA A 90 1.22 4.80 9.08
C ALA A 90 0.28 5.93 9.52
N ALA A 91 -1.01 5.82 9.20
CA ALA A 91 -2.01 6.80 9.59
C ALA A 91 -2.11 6.99 11.11
N ARG A 92 -1.98 5.90 11.89
CA ARG A 92 -1.96 5.97 13.36
C ARG A 92 -0.71 6.63 13.94
N ARG A 93 0.38 6.63 13.19
CA ARG A 93 1.66 7.27 13.55
C ARG A 93 1.81 8.69 13.03
N GLY A 94 0.81 9.20 12.32
CA GLY A 94 0.88 10.52 11.68
C GLY A 94 1.85 10.56 10.50
N ILE A 95 2.28 9.41 9.97
CA ILE A 95 3.10 9.34 8.77
C ILE A 95 2.21 9.62 7.56
N PRO A 96 2.55 10.59 6.70
CA PRO A 96 1.79 10.87 5.49
C PRO A 96 1.58 9.62 4.63
N LEU A 97 0.33 9.38 4.24
CA LEU A 97 -0.06 8.23 3.44
C LEU A 97 -0.54 8.71 2.06
N VAL A 98 0.10 8.24 1.01
CA VAL A 98 -0.34 8.41 -0.37
C VAL A 98 -0.88 7.08 -0.86
N LEU A 99 -2.10 7.08 -1.38
CA LEU A 99 -2.72 5.89 -1.97
C LEU A 99 -2.70 5.97 -3.48
N THR A 100 -2.44 4.85 -4.13
CA THR A 100 -2.55 4.73 -5.58
C THR A 100 -3.59 3.66 -5.94
N GLU A 101 -4.41 3.93 -6.97
CA GLU A 101 -5.40 2.99 -7.47
C GLU A 101 -5.24 2.81 -8.97
N ALA A 102 -4.96 1.59 -9.36
CA ALA A 102 -4.72 1.22 -10.76
C ALA A 102 -5.99 0.81 -11.51
N ASP A 103 -7.06 0.52 -10.78
CA ASP A 103 -8.31 0.02 -11.32
C ASP A 103 -9.40 1.12 -11.38
N ARG A 104 -10.48 0.84 -12.13
CA ARG A 104 -11.66 1.73 -12.23
C ARG A 104 -12.57 1.67 -11.00
N ARG A 105 -12.18 0.94 -9.96
CA ARG A 105 -12.91 0.82 -8.69
C ARG A 105 -11.90 0.79 -7.54
N LEU A 106 -12.20 1.50 -6.46
CA LEU A 106 -11.36 1.45 -5.28
C LEU A 106 -11.34 0.06 -4.66
N GLY A 107 -10.15 -0.48 -4.51
CA GLY A 107 -9.89 -1.66 -3.70
C GLY A 107 -10.28 -1.44 -2.24
N LEU A 108 -10.52 -2.53 -1.50
CA LEU A 108 -10.98 -2.45 -0.11
C LEU A 108 -10.03 -1.64 0.78
N ALA A 109 -8.72 -1.84 0.67
CA ALA A 109 -7.73 -1.09 1.44
C ALA A 109 -7.84 0.42 1.17
N ASN A 110 -7.88 0.83 -0.10
CA ASN A 110 -8.00 2.22 -0.49
C ASN A 110 -9.34 2.83 -0.03
N ARG A 111 -10.45 2.08 -0.09
CA ARG A 111 -11.75 2.53 0.44
C ARG A 111 -11.72 2.83 1.92
N LEU A 112 -11.05 1.99 2.71
CA LEU A 112 -10.95 2.15 4.16
C LEU A 112 -9.99 3.27 4.56
N LEU A 113 -8.90 3.43 3.82
CA LEU A 113 -7.81 4.34 4.15
C LEU A 113 -7.95 5.74 3.56
N ARG A 114 -8.75 5.94 2.50
CA ARG A 114 -8.82 7.21 1.74
C ARG A 114 -9.08 8.44 2.60
N ARG A 115 -9.86 8.30 3.69
CA ARG A 115 -10.16 9.43 4.59
C ARG A 115 -8.99 9.81 5.51
N ARG A 116 -7.97 8.96 5.58
CA ARG A 116 -6.74 9.17 6.36
C ARG A 116 -5.53 9.44 5.49
N ALA A 117 -5.69 9.29 4.18
CA ALA A 117 -4.63 9.54 3.21
C ALA A 117 -4.45 11.04 2.99
N ALA A 118 -3.20 11.46 2.83
CA ALA A 118 -2.84 12.81 2.41
C ALA A 118 -3.18 13.03 0.93
N ALA A 119 -3.04 11.97 0.11
CA ALA A 119 -3.42 11.99 -1.29
C ALA A 119 -3.92 10.61 -1.76
N LEU A 120 -4.78 10.63 -2.78
CA LEU A 120 -5.27 9.45 -3.50
C LEU A 120 -5.06 9.68 -5.00
N CYS A 121 -4.10 8.98 -5.57
CA CYS A 121 -3.76 9.04 -6.99
C CYS A 121 -4.51 7.95 -7.75
N LEU A 122 -5.33 8.34 -8.71
CA LEU A 122 -6.16 7.44 -9.50
C LEU A 122 -5.57 7.27 -10.90
N ALA A 123 -5.51 6.04 -11.40
CA ALA A 123 -5.17 5.78 -12.79
C ALA A 123 -6.28 6.24 -13.75
N PHE A 124 -7.53 6.20 -13.30
CA PHE A 124 -8.71 6.59 -14.05
C PHE A 124 -9.68 7.36 -13.15
N PRO A 125 -10.50 8.26 -13.70
CA PRO A 125 -11.60 8.86 -12.94
C PRO A 125 -12.54 7.79 -12.39
N ILE A 126 -12.94 7.92 -11.14
CA ILE A 126 -13.92 7.04 -10.48
C ILE A 126 -15.07 7.91 -10.00
N GLU A 127 -16.26 7.63 -10.47
CA GLU A 127 -17.48 8.36 -10.11
C GLU A 127 -17.69 8.39 -8.58
N GLY A 128 -17.96 9.57 -8.04
CA GLY A 128 -18.14 9.79 -6.62
C GLY A 128 -16.85 9.73 -5.78
N ILE A 129 -15.68 9.69 -6.42
CA ILE A 129 -14.37 9.75 -5.78
C ILE A 129 -13.64 11.00 -6.28
N GLU A 130 -14.00 12.12 -5.68
CA GLU A 130 -13.47 13.43 -6.01
C GLU A 130 -13.22 14.23 -4.73
N GLY A 131 -12.54 15.37 -4.84
CA GLY A 131 -12.32 16.29 -3.75
C GLY A 131 -10.86 16.52 -3.41
N ARG A 132 -10.61 17.17 -2.29
CA ARG A 132 -9.26 17.56 -1.86
C ARG A 132 -8.37 16.33 -1.69
N GLY A 133 -7.18 16.37 -2.32
CA GLY A 133 -6.21 15.29 -2.25
C GLY A 133 -6.51 14.11 -3.17
N VAL A 134 -7.52 14.20 -4.04
CA VAL A 134 -7.78 13.20 -5.08
C VAL A 134 -7.30 13.72 -6.42
N GLU A 135 -6.44 12.98 -7.09
CA GLU A 135 -5.85 13.36 -8.37
C GLU A 135 -5.89 12.18 -9.36
N VAL A 136 -6.19 12.47 -10.61
CA VAL A 136 -6.10 11.51 -11.72
C VAL A 136 -4.72 11.65 -12.35
N THR A 137 -3.80 10.79 -11.93
CA THR A 137 -2.38 10.84 -12.34
C THR A 137 -2.04 9.90 -13.50
N GLY A 138 -2.97 9.03 -13.88
CA GLY A 138 -2.69 7.97 -14.84
C GLY A 138 -1.98 6.76 -14.20
N ARG A 139 -1.66 5.78 -15.04
CA ARG A 139 -0.86 4.61 -14.66
C ARG A 139 0.62 4.91 -14.90
N PRO A 140 1.51 4.64 -13.92
CA PRO A 140 2.94 4.59 -14.22
C PRO A 140 3.19 3.37 -15.12
N VAL A 141 3.58 3.63 -16.37
CA VAL A 141 3.99 2.61 -17.33
C VAL A 141 5.45 2.82 -17.69
N GLU A 142 6.19 1.75 -17.94
CA GLU A 142 7.53 1.84 -18.51
C GLU A 142 7.42 2.47 -19.91
N ARG A 143 8.36 3.34 -20.22
CA ARG A 143 8.53 3.93 -21.55
C ARG A 143 9.51 3.11 -22.36
#